data_4c900e5f99bf05fdf1dcff67aaa4bd55
#
_entry.id   4c900e5f99bf05fdf1dcff67aaa4bd55
#
_cell.length_a   1.000
_cell.length_b   1.000
_cell.length_c   1.000
_cell.angle_alpha   90.00
_cell.angle_beta   90.00
_cell.angle_gamma   90.00
#
_symmetry.space_group_name_H-M   'P 1'
#
loop_
_entity.id
_entity.type
_entity.pdbx_description
1 polymer ?
#
loop_
_entity_poly.entity_id
_entity_poly.type
_entity_poly.pdbx_seq_one_letter_code
_entity_poly.pdbx_strand_id
1 'polypeptide(L)'
;MKIGFLKDIEPRVSLTPPAHIKYVKLGYDVFLEKGAGLMSGYLDDNYECKKLSRSEVINHSDIIICVDSSSLTEIEKFKDKTLISNFSGEKNIDKFKSDIHKNNIRAFDLSKIPRTTIAQSMDILSSMSGLSGYKSVIKAAEILPKMFPMMITAAGSIKPVKVVVLGAGVAGLQAIATAKRLGAVVEASDPREAAKEEVLSLGAKFIEVDGAVEDKDAGGYAVKQTKEFLERQKQEVSRRLKEADVVITTAQVLGSKSPILISKGVVDQMKSGSVIIDLASSTGGNCELTKDNEITKHNGVSIVGNSFLASELAHDASNLFSNNIFNFIDYMVKDGKFIDQEDDIYNSCKI
;
A
#
# COMPACT_ATOMS: atom_id res chain seq x y z
N MET A 1 -29.30 4.00 9.98
CA MET A 1 -28.56 4.36 8.74
C MET A 1 -28.27 3.09 7.97
N LYS A 2 -28.39 3.12 6.65
CA LYS A 2 -28.28 1.96 5.76
C LYS A 2 -26.97 2.01 5.00
N ILE A 3 -26.15 0.95 5.12
CA ILE A 3 -24.82 0.88 4.52
C ILE A 3 -24.77 -0.26 3.51
N GLY A 4 -24.38 0.04 2.28
CA GLY A 4 -24.21 -0.90 1.19
C GLY A 4 -22.74 -1.11 0.84
N PHE A 5 -22.34 -2.36 0.74
CA PHE A 5 -20.99 -2.76 0.35
C PHE A 5 -21.03 -3.41 -1.02
N LEU A 6 -20.30 -2.83 -1.96
CA LEU A 6 -20.26 -3.33 -3.33
C LEU A 6 -19.15 -4.35 -3.53
N LYS A 7 -19.35 -5.20 -4.52
CA LYS A 7 -18.31 -6.07 -5.04
C LYS A 7 -17.31 -5.24 -5.84
N ASP A 8 -16.05 -5.42 -5.55
CA ASP A 8 -14.96 -4.76 -6.25
C ASP A 8 -14.49 -5.54 -7.49
N ILE A 9 -13.81 -4.84 -8.40
CA ILE A 9 -13.18 -5.44 -9.59
C ILE A 9 -11.93 -6.23 -9.16
N GLU A 10 -11.30 -5.80 -8.06
CA GLU A 10 -10.14 -6.44 -7.48
C GLU A 10 -10.49 -7.51 -6.42
N PRO A 11 -9.50 -8.34 -5.97
CA PRO A 11 -9.79 -9.45 -5.06
C PRO A 11 -10.24 -9.07 -3.65
N ARG A 12 -9.93 -7.86 -3.15
CA ARG A 12 -10.32 -7.44 -1.79
C ARG A 12 -11.82 -7.15 -1.70
N VAL A 13 -12.35 -7.23 -0.48
CA VAL A 13 -13.72 -6.81 -0.15
C VAL A 13 -13.68 -5.78 0.98
N SER A 14 -14.55 -4.78 0.89
CA SER A 14 -14.65 -3.69 1.88
C SER A 14 -15.41 -4.07 3.16
N LEU A 15 -16.13 -5.19 3.17
CA LEU A 15 -16.79 -5.76 4.35
C LEU A 15 -16.34 -7.20 4.58
N THR A 16 -15.84 -7.49 5.78
CA THR A 16 -15.57 -8.87 6.22
C THR A 16 -16.60 -9.32 7.24
N PRO A 17 -16.84 -10.64 7.44
CA PRO A 17 -17.80 -11.13 8.43
C PRO A 17 -17.55 -10.59 9.84
N PRO A 18 -16.31 -10.51 10.38
CA PRO A 18 -16.08 -9.89 11.68
C PRO A 18 -16.45 -8.40 11.75
N ALA A 19 -16.20 -7.64 10.67
CA ALA A 19 -16.57 -6.22 10.62
C ALA A 19 -18.09 -6.03 10.48
N HIS A 20 -18.77 -6.90 9.74
CA HIS A 20 -20.22 -6.90 9.66
C HIS A 20 -20.88 -6.92 11.06
N ILE A 21 -20.40 -7.81 11.95
CA ILE A 21 -20.91 -7.91 13.32
C ILE A 21 -20.78 -6.57 14.08
N LYS A 22 -19.68 -5.82 13.83
CA LYS A 22 -19.46 -4.52 14.47
C LYS A 22 -20.50 -3.48 14.01
N TYR A 23 -20.80 -3.43 12.70
CA TYR A 23 -21.83 -2.53 12.15
C TYR A 23 -23.22 -2.83 12.72
N VAL A 24 -23.60 -4.11 12.81
CA VAL A 24 -24.88 -4.54 13.37
C VAL A 24 -25.00 -4.15 14.85
N LYS A 25 -23.92 -4.30 15.64
CA LYS A 25 -23.90 -3.86 17.06
C LYS A 25 -24.11 -2.37 17.23
N LEU A 26 -23.72 -1.55 16.25
CA LEU A 26 -23.97 -0.10 16.23
C LEU A 26 -25.37 0.27 15.68
N GLY A 27 -26.18 -0.73 15.35
CA GLY A 27 -27.55 -0.51 14.85
C GLY A 27 -27.64 -0.10 13.37
N TYR A 28 -26.61 -0.38 12.56
CA TYR A 28 -26.68 -0.16 11.12
C TYR A 28 -27.38 -1.30 10.38
N ASP A 29 -28.20 -0.95 9.39
CA ASP A 29 -28.70 -1.90 8.40
C ASP A 29 -27.62 -2.11 7.33
N VAL A 30 -27.15 -3.35 7.17
CA VAL A 30 -26.04 -3.68 6.27
C VAL A 30 -26.56 -4.49 5.06
N PHE A 31 -26.16 -4.07 3.87
CA PHE A 31 -26.44 -4.75 2.60
C PHE A 31 -25.13 -5.09 1.90
N LEU A 32 -25.01 -6.30 1.38
CA LEU A 32 -23.81 -6.78 0.69
C LEU A 32 -24.16 -7.21 -0.73
N GLU A 33 -23.39 -6.79 -1.71
CA GLU A 33 -23.51 -7.30 -3.07
C GLU A 33 -23.11 -8.78 -3.12
N LYS A 34 -23.93 -9.62 -3.76
CA LYS A 34 -23.72 -11.07 -3.89
C LYS A 34 -22.32 -11.37 -4.44
N GLY A 35 -21.61 -12.27 -3.77
CA GLY A 35 -20.31 -12.72 -4.18
C GLY A 35 -19.20 -11.69 -3.99
N ALA A 36 -19.41 -10.61 -3.21
CA ALA A 36 -18.40 -9.58 -2.98
C ALA A 36 -17.15 -10.13 -2.29
N GLY A 37 -17.29 -11.05 -1.34
CA GLY A 37 -16.18 -11.63 -0.57
C GLY A 37 -15.48 -12.82 -1.20
N LEU A 38 -15.98 -13.37 -2.32
CA LEU A 38 -15.52 -14.66 -2.84
C LEU A 38 -14.01 -14.71 -3.13
N MET A 39 -13.47 -13.68 -3.77
CA MET A 39 -12.05 -13.62 -4.10
C MET A 39 -11.15 -13.43 -2.87
N SER A 40 -11.72 -12.97 -1.75
CA SER A 40 -11.03 -12.84 -0.47
C SER A 40 -11.21 -14.08 0.44
N GLY A 41 -11.90 -15.12 -0.05
CA GLY A 41 -12.15 -16.34 0.72
C GLY A 41 -13.34 -16.26 1.67
N TYR A 42 -14.21 -15.24 1.53
CA TYR A 42 -15.44 -15.10 2.32
C TYR A 42 -16.66 -15.46 1.46
N LEU A 43 -17.34 -16.55 1.81
CA LEU A 43 -18.57 -16.96 1.16
C LEU A 43 -19.75 -16.09 1.62
N ASP A 44 -20.76 -15.96 0.78
CA ASP A 44 -21.99 -15.21 1.11
C ASP A 44 -22.64 -15.71 2.43
N ASP A 45 -22.57 -17.01 2.70
CA ASP A 45 -23.13 -17.63 3.92
C ASP A 45 -22.35 -17.27 5.20
N ASN A 46 -21.15 -16.71 5.08
CA ASN A 46 -20.40 -16.20 6.23
C ASN A 46 -20.97 -14.87 6.80
N TYR A 47 -21.89 -14.24 6.08
CA TYR A 47 -22.50 -12.98 6.49
C TYR A 47 -23.97 -13.17 6.88
N GLU A 48 -24.39 -12.56 7.97
CA GLU A 48 -25.79 -12.58 8.42
C GLU A 48 -26.64 -11.46 7.80
N CYS A 49 -26.06 -10.60 6.93
CA CYS A 49 -26.79 -9.52 6.25
C CYS A 49 -27.49 -9.99 4.98
N LYS A 50 -28.32 -9.11 4.40
CA LYS A 50 -28.96 -9.34 3.10
C LYS A 50 -27.95 -9.26 1.97
N LYS A 51 -27.86 -10.33 1.18
CA LYS A 51 -27.08 -10.41 -0.06
C LYS A 51 -27.97 -10.08 -1.23
N LEU A 52 -27.68 -8.99 -1.94
CA LEU A 52 -28.54 -8.39 -2.95
C LEU A 52 -27.77 -8.24 -4.27
N SER A 53 -28.47 -7.94 -5.35
CA SER A 53 -27.84 -7.48 -6.59
C SER A 53 -27.25 -6.08 -6.38
N ARG A 54 -26.29 -5.69 -7.22
CA ARG A 54 -25.65 -4.37 -7.15
C ARG A 54 -26.66 -3.22 -7.13
N SER A 55 -27.66 -3.26 -8.02
CA SER A 55 -28.70 -2.23 -8.10
C SER A 55 -29.56 -2.17 -6.83
N GLU A 56 -29.90 -3.32 -6.25
CA GLU A 56 -30.65 -3.37 -5.00
C GLU A 56 -29.83 -2.82 -3.83
N VAL A 57 -28.52 -3.16 -3.74
CA VAL A 57 -27.64 -2.58 -2.71
C VAL A 57 -27.62 -1.06 -2.84
N ILE A 58 -27.41 -0.53 -4.04
CA ILE A 58 -27.42 0.91 -4.29
C ILE A 58 -28.74 1.55 -3.86
N ASN A 59 -29.87 0.97 -4.26
CA ASN A 59 -31.20 1.54 -3.97
C ASN A 59 -31.57 1.52 -2.48
N HIS A 60 -31.14 0.50 -1.73
CA HIS A 60 -31.47 0.35 -0.31
C HIS A 60 -30.58 1.12 0.65
N SER A 61 -29.44 1.64 0.19
CA SER A 61 -28.40 2.19 1.05
C SER A 61 -28.32 3.71 1.01
N ASP A 62 -27.95 4.33 2.12
CA ASP A 62 -27.63 5.76 2.25
C ASP A 62 -26.14 6.00 2.00
N ILE A 63 -25.31 5.06 2.44
CA ILE A 63 -23.84 5.06 2.27
C ILE A 63 -23.48 3.86 1.40
N ILE A 64 -22.65 4.10 0.40
CA ILE A 64 -22.07 3.06 -0.47
C ILE A 64 -20.57 3.01 -0.27
N ILE A 65 -20.06 1.81 -0.07
CA ILE A 65 -18.65 1.54 0.21
C ILE A 65 -18.11 0.52 -0.79
N CYS A 66 -16.94 0.80 -1.33
CA CYS A 66 -16.13 -0.14 -2.10
C CYS A 66 -14.65 0.08 -1.78
N VAL A 67 -13.80 -0.85 -2.19
CA VAL A 67 -12.34 -0.76 -1.95
C VAL A 67 -11.74 0.33 -2.82
N ASP A 68 -12.07 0.35 -4.11
CA ASP A 68 -11.48 1.27 -5.08
C ASP A 68 -12.56 1.91 -5.97
N SER A 69 -12.35 3.20 -6.31
CA SER A 69 -13.28 3.99 -7.09
C SER A 69 -13.55 3.43 -8.49
N SER A 70 -12.68 2.61 -9.05
CA SER A 70 -12.91 1.94 -10.34
C SER A 70 -14.15 1.05 -10.34
N SER A 71 -14.63 0.65 -9.15
CA SER A 71 -15.87 -0.08 -8.96
C SER A 71 -17.11 0.81 -9.02
N LEU A 72 -16.98 2.14 -9.00
CA LEU A 72 -18.08 3.13 -9.03
C LEU A 72 -18.39 3.58 -10.47
N THR A 73 -18.81 2.66 -11.30
CA THR A 73 -19.26 2.97 -12.66
C THR A 73 -20.65 3.60 -12.65
N GLU A 74 -20.98 4.45 -13.66
CA GLU A 74 -22.29 5.08 -13.81
C GLU A 74 -22.68 5.90 -12.58
N ILE A 75 -21.90 6.96 -12.32
CA ILE A 75 -21.95 7.78 -11.10
C ILE A 75 -23.35 8.32 -10.79
N GLU A 76 -24.19 8.51 -11.80
CA GLU A 76 -25.59 8.97 -11.67
C GLU A 76 -26.49 8.00 -10.89
N LYS A 77 -26.12 6.72 -10.81
CA LYS A 77 -26.86 5.73 -10.01
C LYS A 77 -26.72 5.95 -8.50
N PHE A 78 -25.73 6.74 -8.09
CA PHE A 78 -25.46 7.06 -6.69
C PHE A 78 -26.01 8.42 -6.24
N LYS A 79 -26.96 8.97 -6.99
CA LYS A 79 -27.60 10.26 -6.68
C LYS A 79 -28.09 10.29 -5.23
N ASP A 80 -27.84 11.44 -4.54
CA ASP A 80 -28.23 11.71 -3.15
C ASP A 80 -27.61 10.77 -2.10
N LYS A 81 -26.50 10.07 -2.42
CA LYS A 81 -25.84 9.12 -1.53
C LYS A 81 -24.48 9.61 -1.05
N THR A 82 -23.96 8.95 -0.03
CA THR A 82 -22.56 9.11 0.42
C THR A 82 -21.72 7.96 -0.13
N LEU A 83 -20.60 8.29 -0.79
CA LEU A 83 -19.61 7.33 -1.29
C LEU A 83 -18.37 7.36 -0.41
N ILE A 84 -17.85 6.19 -0.05
CA ILE A 84 -16.61 6.04 0.72
C ILE A 84 -15.74 5.01 0.01
N SER A 85 -14.56 5.42 -0.45
CA SER A 85 -13.65 4.56 -1.23
C SER A 85 -12.23 5.11 -1.23
N ASN A 86 -11.32 4.36 -1.85
CA ASN A 86 -10.03 4.88 -2.28
C ASN A 86 -10.18 5.52 -3.67
N PHE A 87 -9.97 6.82 -3.77
CA PHE A 87 -10.03 7.57 -5.03
C PHE A 87 -8.65 7.97 -5.56
N SER A 88 -7.56 7.47 -4.98
CA SER A 88 -6.20 7.83 -5.41
C SER A 88 -5.87 7.43 -6.86
N GLY A 89 -6.59 6.45 -7.40
CA GLY A 89 -6.46 5.99 -8.78
C GLY A 89 -7.33 6.74 -9.80
N GLU A 90 -8.15 7.71 -9.36
CA GLU A 90 -9.05 8.45 -10.24
C GLU A 90 -8.26 9.34 -11.22
N LYS A 91 -8.32 9.00 -12.51
CA LYS A 91 -7.53 9.68 -13.55
C LYS A 91 -8.05 11.07 -13.91
N ASN A 92 -9.34 11.32 -13.71
CA ASN A 92 -9.97 12.59 -14.04
C ASN A 92 -10.76 13.13 -12.84
N ILE A 93 -10.02 13.53 -11.82
CA ILE A 93 -10.61 13.98 -10.56
C ILE A 93 -11.54 15.20 -10.74
N ASP A 94 -11.26 16.10 -11.69
CA ASP A 94 -12.08 17.29 -11.91
C ASP A 94 -13.44 16.92 -12.53
N LYS A 95 -13.45 16.00 -13.49
CA LYS A 95 -14.70 15.45 -14.03
C LYS A 95 -15.48 14.72 -12.94
N PHE A 96 -14.81 13.88 -12.14
CA PHE A 96 -15.44 13.17 -11.04
C PHE A 96 -16.08 14.15 -10.04
N LYS A 97 -15.37 15.21 -9.64
CA LYS A 97 -15.91 16.28 -8.77
C LYS A 97 -17.15 16.94 -9.37
N SER A 98 -17.14 17.23 -10.67
CA SER A 98 -18.31 17.80 -11.37
C SER A 98 -19.50 16.83 -11.32
N ASP A 99 -19.26 15.54 -11.58
CA ASP A 99 -20.31 14.53 -11.61
C ASP A 99 -20.92 14.28 -10.22
N ILE A 100 -20.12 14.20 -9.16
CA ILE A 100 -20.63 14.07 -7.77
C ILE A 100 -21.44 15.29 -7.35
N HIS A 101 -20.99 16.50 -7.69
CA HIS A 101 -21.70 17.72 -7.37
C HIS A 101 -23.08 17.77 -8.10
N LYS A 102 -23.09 17.48 -9.40
CA LYS A 102 -24.32 17.43 -10.23
C LYS A 102 -25.36 16.45 -9.69
N ASN A 103 -24.92 15.33 -9.11
CA ASN A 103 -25.79 14.28 -8.59
C ASN A 103 -26.02 14.38 -7.08
N ASN A 104 -25.64 15.51 -6.42
CA ASN A 104 -25.78 15.71 -4.98
C ASN A 104 -25.18 14.55 -4.16
N ILE A 105 -24.00 14.08 -4.58
CA ILE A 105 -23.28 12.97 -3.93
C ILE A 105 -22.27 13.56 -2.95
N ARG A 106 -22.18 13.01 -1.74
CA ARG A 106 -21.07 13.24 -0.82
C ARG A 106 -20.03 12.15 -1.03
N ALA A 107 -18.75 12.51 -1.19
CA ALA A 107 -17.70 11.52 -1.40
C ALA A 107 -16.54 11.75 -0.42
N PHE A 108 -16.01 10.65 0.14
CA PHE A 108 -14.85 10.63 1.04
C PHE A 108 -13.76 9.73 0.46
N ASP A 109 -12.58 10.31 0.26
CA ASP A 109 -11.38 9.64 -0.21
C ASP A 109 -10.53 9.14 0.97
N LEU A 110 -10.55 7.84 1.20
CA LEU A 110 -9.80 7.20 2.28
C LEU A 110 -8.27 7.29 2.09
N SER A 111 -7.79 7.59 0.88
CA SER A 111 -6.35 7.80 0.65
C SER A 111 -5.84 9.11 1.24
N LYS A 112 -6.74 10.00 1.64
CA LYS A 112 -6.43 11.31 2.22
C LYS A 112 -6.56 11.37 3.74
N ILE A 113 -6.70 10.24 4.39
CA ILE A 113 -6.67 10.16 5.86
C ILE A 113 -5.40 10.85 6.38
N PRO A 114 -5.51 11.86 7.27
CA PRO A 114 -4.35 12.59 7.79
C PRO A 114 -3.51 11.70 8.71
N ARG A 115 -2.19 11.95 8.75
CA ARG A 115 -1.26 11.19 9.59
C ARG A 115 -1.22 11.70 11.03
N THR A 116 -2.36 11.61 11.71
CA THR A 116 -2.52 11.95 13.13
C THR A 116 -2.74 10.69 13.95
N THR A 117 -2.45 10.74 15.25
CA THR A 117 -2.61 9.59 16.15
C THR A 117 -4.04 9.03 16.14
N ILE A 118 -5.05 9.90 16.08
CA ILE A 118 -6.47 9.51 16.05
C ILE A 118 -6.81 8.77 14.74
N ALA A 119 -6.22 9.21 13.63
CA ALA A 119 -6.54 8.69 12.31
C ALA A 119 -5.77 7.42 11.92
N GLN A 120 -4.76 7.00 12.69
CA GLN A 120 -3.93 5.83 12.38
C GLN A 120 -4.73 4.54 12.16
N SER A 121 -5.80 4.34 12.95
CA SER A 121 -6.66 3.16 12.82
C SER A 121 -7.50 3.15 11.53
N MET A 122 -7.61 4.28 10.85
CA MET A 122 -8.36 4.48 9.61
C MET A 122 -7.46 4.47 8.36
N ASP A 123 -6.11 4.50 8.54
CA ASP A 123 -5.13 4.64 7.46
C ASP A 123 -5.02 3.37 6.61
N ILE A 124 -5.76 3.38 5.48
CA ILE A 124 -5.75 2.30 4.50
C ILE A 124 -4.38 2.18 3.80
N LEU A 125 -3.67 3.29 3.61
CA LEU A 125 -2.40 3.27 2.88
C LEU A 125 -1.32 2.56 3.69
N SER A 126 -1.21 2.84 5.00
CA SER A 126 -0.27 2.15 5.89
C SER A 126 -0.60 0.67 6.02
N SER A 127 -1.88 0.32 6.16
CA SER A 127 -2.32 -1.09 6.24
C SER A 127 -1.91 -1.87 4.99
N MET A 128 -2.16 -1.32 3.81
CA MET A 128 -1.79 -1.97 2.54
C MET A 128 -0.28 -1.97 2.29
N SER A 129 0.43 -0.92 2.70
CA SER A 129 1.89 -0.84 2.58
C SER A 129 2.59 -1.95 3.36
N GLY A 130 2.13 -2.25 4.59
CA GLY A 130 2.68 -3.36 5.38
C GLY A 130 2.57 -4.71 4.66
N LEU A 131 1.38 -5.01 4.13
CA LEU A 131 1.15 -6.24 3.36
C LEU A 131 1.98 -6.28 2.07
N SER A 132 2.09 -5.16 1.35
CA SER A 132 2.93 -5.06 0.15
C SER A 132 4.40 -5.32 0.46
N GLY A 133 4.90 -4.78 1.59
CA GLY A 133 6.28 -5.02 2.05
C GLY A 133 6.54 -6.51 2.33
N TYR A 134 5.64 -7.19 3.02
CA TYR A 134 5.71 -8.64 3.22
C TYR A 134 5.70 -9.39 1.89
N LYS A 135 4.70 -9.13 1.05
CA LYS A 135 4.49 -9.86 -0.21
C LYS A 135 5.63 -9.63 -1.20
N SER A 136 6.27 -8.45 -1.18
CA SER A 136 7.43 -8.16 -2.05
C SER A 136 8.59 -9.13 -1.83
N VAL A 137 8.86 -9.47 -0.57
CA VAL A 137 9.92 -10.43 -0.22
C VAL A 137 9.56 -11.85 -0.66
N ILE A 138 8.30 -12.26 -0.42
CA ILE A 138 7.82 -13.59 -0.85
C ILE A 138 7.85 -13.71 -2.38
N LYS A 139 7.45 -12.63 -3.09
CA LYS A 139 7.52 -12.59 -4.57
C LYS A 139 8.95 -12.66 -5.07
N ALA A 140 9.88 -11.95 -4.42
CA ALA A 140 11.30 -12.04 -4.74
C ALA A 140 11.84 -13.45 -4.50
N ALA A 141 11.46 -14.10 -3.40
CA ALA A 141 11.90 -15.47 -3.08
C ALA A 141 11.36 -16.51 -4.08
N GLU A 142 10.17 -16.30 -4.64
CA GLU A 142 9.59 -17.16 -5.68
C GLU A 142 10.36 -17.07 -7.00
N ILE A 143 10.79 -15.84 -7.37
CA ILE A 143 11.44 -15.57 -8.67
C ILE A 143 12.94 -15.84 -8.63
N LEU A 144 13.59 -15.58 -7.49
CA LEU A 144 15.03 -15.68 -7.33
C LEU A 144 15.48 -17.14 -7.39
N PRO A 145 16.43 -17.54 -8.28
CA PRO A 145 16.91 -18.94 -8.35
C PRO A 145 17.92 -19.24 -7.23
N LYS A 146 17.68 -18.78 -6.01
CA LYS A 146 18.53 -18.97 -4.84
C LYS A 146 17.71 -19.14 -3.57
N MET A 147 18.23 -19.92 -2.65
CA MET A 147 17.70 -20.07 -1.30
C MET A 147 18.04 -18.84 -0.44
N PHE A 148 17.08 -18.30 0.30
CA PHE A 148 17.27 -17.11 1.13
C PHE A 148 18.23 -17.32 2.30
N PRO A 149 18.06 -18.36 3.16
CA PRO A 149 18.95 -18.57 4.29
C PRO A 149 20.28 -19.21 3.89
N MET A 150 21.24 -19.13 4.80
CA MET A 150 22.45 -19.93 4.73
C MET A 150 22.10 -21.42 4.94
N MET A 151 22.77 -22.30 4.20
CA MET A 151 22.70 -23.75 4.42
C MET A 151 24.09 -24.37 4.32
N ILE A 152 24.39 -25.29 5.22
CA ILE A 152 25.65 -26.07 5.21
C ILE A 152 25.29 -27.56 5.07
N THR A 153 25.91 -28.20 4.09
CA THR A 153 25.76 -29.63 3.82
C THR A 153 27.12 -30.28 3.58
N ALA A 154 27.16 -31.63 3.51
CA ALA A 154 28.35 -32.35 3.11
C ALA A 154 28.83 -32.00 1.69
N ALA A 155 27.94 -31.52 0.82
CA ALA A 155 28.24 -31.07 -0.55
C ALA A 155 28.78 -29.63 -0.62
N GLY A 156 28.78 -28.89 0.51
CA GLY A 156 29.24 -27.49 0.58
C GLY A 156 28.29 -26.57 1.28
N SER A 157 28.57 -25.25 1.21
CA SER A 157 27.79 -24.21 1.87
C SER A 157 27.11 -23.28 0.85
N ILE A 158 25.84 -22.95 1.10
CA ILE A 158 25.09 -21.92 0.38
C ILE A 158 25.15 -20.64 1.22
N LYS A 159 25.62 -19.55 0.61
CA LYS A 159 25.61 -18.22 1.27
C LYS A 159 24.21 -17.63 1.29
N PRO A 160 23.83 -16.87 2.34
CA PRO A 160 22.53 -16.23 2.41
C PRO A 160 22.38 -15.18 1.30
N VAL A 161 21.15 -14.94 0.89
CA VAL A 161 20.78 -13.90 -0.07
C VAL A 161 21.09 -12.52 0.50
N LYS A 162 21.64 -11.62 -0.32
CA LYS A 162 21.78 -10.19 0.00
C LYS A 162 20.58 -9.44 -0.51
N VAL A 163 19.84 -8.81 0.41
CA VAL A 163 18.67 -7.97 0.10
C VAL A 163 19.02 -6.50 0.39
N VAL A 164 18.73 -5.63 -0.56
CA VAL A 164 18.84 -4.17 -0.37
C VAL A 164 17.44 -3.58 -0.46
N VAL A 165 17.05 -2.80 0.56
CA VAL A 165 15.75 -2.10 0.61
C VAL A 165 15.98 -0.60 0.48
N LEU A 166 15.36 0.01 -0.53
CA LEU A 166 15.40 1.46 -0.76
C LEU A 166 14.08 2.09 -0.35
N GLY A 167 14.12 2.82 0.77
CA GLY A 167 13.00 3.35 1.51
C GLY A 167 12.66 2.48 2.73
N ALA A 168 12.72 3.06 3.92
CA ALA A 168 12.43 2.40 5.20
C ALA A 168 11.13 2.94 5.85
N GLY A 169 10.10 3.21 5.04
CA GLY A 169 8.73 3.45 5.53
C GLY A 169 8.04 2.14 5.89
N VAL A 170 6.72 2.17 6.10
CA VAL A 170 5.92 1.00 6.52
C VAL A 170 6.19 -0.24 5.64
N ALA A 171 6.15 -0.08 4.32
CA ALA A 171 6.44 -1.17 3.39
C ALA A 171 7.90 -1.66 3.49
N GLY A 172 8.85 -0.73 3.55
CA GLY A 172 10.28 -1.06 3.63
C GLY A 172 10.65 -1.77 4.93
N LEU A 173 10.19 -1.28 6.08
CA LEU A 173 10.43 -1.91 7.38
C LEU A 173 9.82 -3.32 7.45
N GLN A 174 8.62 -3.50 6.91
CA GLN A 174 8.01 -4.83 6.83
C GLN A 174 8.78 -5.76 5.87
N ALA A 175 9.28 -5.25 4.74
CA ALA A 175 10.14 -6.01 3.83
C ALA A 175 11.45 -6.43 4.53
N ILE A 176 12.10 -5.50 5.24
CA ILE A 176 13.30 -5.77 6.04
C ILE A 176 13.03 -6.89 7.06
N ALA A 177 11.99 -6.76 7.86
CA ALA A 177 11.62 -7.75 8.87
C ALA A 177 11.35 -9.13 8.25
N THR A 178 10.64 -9.18 7.12
CA THR A 178 10.33 -10.42 6.41
C THR A 178 11.59 -11.07 5.82
N ALA A 179 12.43 -10.30 5.13
CA ALA A 179 13.68 -10.81 4.56
C ALA A 179 14.65 -11.34 5.64
N LYS A 180 14.71 -10.65 6.79
CA LYS A 180 15.48 -11.12 7.96
C LYS A 180 14.95 -12.45 8.49
N ARG A 181 13.61 -12.62 8.62
CA ARG A 181 13.00 -13.89 9.04
C ARG A 181 13.27 -15.02 8.07
N LEU A 182 13.39 -14.73 6.77
CA LEU A 182 13.80 -15.74 5.76
C LEU A 182 15.31 -16.02 5.79
N GLY A 183 16.10 -15.36 6.65
CA GLY A 183 17.52 -15.61 6.83
C GLY A 183 18.42 -14.85 5.86
N ALA A 184 17.93 -13.81 5.20
CA ALA A 184 18.74 -12.94 4.34
C ALA A 184 19.68 -12.02 5.13
N VAL A 185 20.75 -11.59 4.50
CA VAL A 185 21.55 -10.43 4.91
C VAL A 185 20.92 -9.18 4.30
N VAL A 186 20.39 -8.30 5.17
CA VAL A 186 19.60 -7.15 4.73
C VAL A 186 20.34 -5.84 5.00
N GLU A 187 20.40 -5.00 3.99
CA GLU A 187 20.86 -3.60 4.06
C GLU A 187 19.73 -2.68 3.60
N ALA A 188 19.62 -1.49 4.18
CA ALA A 188 18.60 -0.52 3.81
C ALA A 188 19.14 0.90 3.72
N SER A 189 18.51 1.72 2.87
CA SER A 189 18.79 3.15 2.74
C SER A 189 17.48 3.94 2.79
N ASP A 190 17.45 5.02 3.57
CA ASP A 190 16.36 5.99 3.62
C ASP A 190 16.96 7.38 3.80
N PRO A 191 16.40 8.45 3.23
CA PRO A 191 16.91 9.81 3.41
C PRO A 191 16.64 10.39 4.81
N ARG A 192 15.80 9.75 5.63
CA ARG A 192 15.46 10.19 6.99
C ARG A 192 16.36 9.52 8.00
N GLU A 193 17.05 10.30 8.84
CA GLU A 193 17.92 9.77 9.90
C GLU A 193 17.13 8.93 10.93
N ALA A 194 15.89 9.33 11.25
CA ALA A 194 15.04 8.57 12.15
C ALA A 194 14.80 7.11 11.70
N ALA A 195 14.83 6.84 10.40
CA ALA A 195 14.67 5.50 9.87
C ALA A 195 15.85 4.56 10.17
N LYS A 196 17.03 5.11 10.49
CA LYS A 196 18.20 4.33 10.82
C LYS A 196 17.99 3.46 12.06
N GLU A 197 17.48 4.05 13.15
CA GLU A 197 17.22 3.30 14.38
C GLU A 197 16.18 2.19 14.16
N GLU A 198 15.13 2.47 13.38
CA GLU A 198 14.10 1.48 13.02
C GLU A 198 14.71 0.30 12.24
N VAL A 199 15.57 0.58 11.25
CA VAL A 199 16.27 -0.44 10.46
C VAL A 199 17.20 -1.29 11.33
N LEU A 200 18.00 -0.65 12.20
CA LEU A 200 18.91 -1.34 13.10
C LEU A 200 18.17 -2.22 14.11
N SER A 201 17.03 -1.77 14.62
CA SER A 201 16.19 -2.53 15.55
C SER A 201 15.67 -3.84 14.95
N LEU A 202 15.49 -3.89 13.63
CA LEU A 202 15.11 -5.10 12.89
C LEU A 202 16.31 -6.03 12.58
N GLY A 203 17.51 -5.68 13.02
CA GLY A 203 18.73 -6.45 12.79
C GLY A 203 19.28 -6.35 11.36
N ALA A 204 18.87 -5.34 10.61
CA ALA A 204 19.43 -5.00 9.30
C ALA A 204 20.56 -3.96 9.44
N LYS A 205 21.34 -3.75 8.38
CA LYS A 205 22.35 -2.69 8.32
C LYS A 205 21.80 -1.48 7.62
N PHE A 206 22.07 -0.29 8.13
CA PHE A 206 21.78 0.95 7.43
C PHE A 206 22.96 1.33 6.52
N ILE A 207 22.68 1.75 5.29
CA ILE A 207 23.70 2.22 4.34
C ILE A 207 23.98 3.68 4.67
N GLU A 208 25.06 3.90 5.39
CA GLU A 208 25.47 5.24 5.85
C GLU A 208 26.45 5.89 4.89
N VAL A 209 26.34 7.21 4.80
CA VAL A 209 27.30 8.09 4.11
C VAL A 209 27.54 9.30 5.00
N ASP A 210 28.80 9.62 5.28
CA ASP A 210 29.14 10.75 6.13
C ASP A 210 28.66 12.09 5.56
N GLY A 211 28.26 12.99 6.47
CA GLY A 211 27.92 14.38 6.13
C GLY A 211 26.47 14.63 5.76
N ALA A 212 25.53 13.82 6.28
CA ALA A 212 24.11 14.15 6.24
C ALA A 212 23.83 15.45 7.01
N VAL A 213 22.95 16.29 6.45
CA VAL A 213 22.41 17.45 7.17
C VAL A 213 21.25 16.97 8.04
N GLU A 214 21.35 17.19 9.35
CA GLU A 214 20.29 16.91 10.30
C GLU A 214 19.47 18.17 10.58
N ASP A 215 18.17 18.07 10.61
CA ASP A 215 17.27 19.10 11.12
C ASP A 215 16.27 18.42 12.08
N LYS A 216 16.49 18.67 13.37
CA LYS A 216 15.65 18.08 14.45
C LYS A 216 14.22 18.61 14.46
N ASP A 217 13.99 19.76 13.83
CA ASP A 217 12.66 20.40 13.75
C ASP A 217 11.84 19.96 12.52
N ALA A 218 12.40 19.11 11.66
CA ALA A 218 11.72 18.63 10.44
C ALA A 218 10.60 17.59 10.69
N GLY A 219 10.26 17.27 11.95
CA GLY A 219 9.14 16.38 12.31
C GLY A 219 9.19 14.99 11.67
N GLY A 220 10.38 14.44 11.43
CA GLY A 220 10.59 13.12 10.81
C GLY A 220 10.51 13.10 9.28
N TYR A 221 10.42 14.25 8.62
CA TYR A 221 10.50 14.35 7.17
C TYR A 221 11.95 14.48 6.68
N ALA A 222 12.18 14.06 5.43
CA ALA A 222 13.48 14.19 4.79
C ALA A 222 13.87 15.66 4.61
N VAL A 223 15.06 16.03 5.10
CA VAL A 223 15.63 17.37 4.95
C VAL A 223 16.38 17.47 3.63
N LYS A 224 16.39 18.67 3.04
CA LYS A 224 17.12 18.92 1.80
C LYS A 224 18.62 18.78 2.02
N GLN A 225 19.20 17.74 1.45
CA GLN A 225 20.62 17.41 1.54
C GLN A 225 21.47 18.18 0.54
N THR A 226 22.79 18.28 0.81
CA THR A 226 23.75 18.88 -0.14
C THR A 226 23.90 18.03 -1.40
N LYS A 227 24.28 18.64 -2.52
CA LYS A 227 24.51 17.91 -3.77
C LYS A 227 25.64 16.88 -3.63
N GLU A 228 26.70 17.23 -2.92
CA GLU A 228 27.84 16.35 -2.66
C GLU A 228 27.44 15.13 -1.82
N PHE A 229 26.58 15.32 -0.81
CA PHE A 229 26.05 14.22 0.00
C PHE A 229 25.20 13.29 -0.85
N LEU A 230 24.26 13.83 -1.62
CA LEU A 230 23.37 13.04 -2.49
C LEU A 230 24.15 12.22 -3.52
N GLU A 231 25.24 12.78 -4.09
CA GLU A 231 26.05 12.06 -5.05
C GLU A 231 26.84 10.92 -4.37
N ARG A 232 27.42 11.15 -3.19
CA ARG A 232 28.09 10.09 -2.42
C ARG A 232 27.11 8.99 -2.00
N GLN A 233 25.92 9.37 -1.54
CA GLN A 233 24.88 8.42 -1.19
C GLN A 233 24.48 7.56 -2.40
N LYS A 234 24.27 8.18 -3.56
CA LYS A 234 23.96 7.49 -4.81
C LYS A 234 25.06 6.50 -5.22
N GLN A 235 26.34 6.90 -5.07
CA GLN A 235 27.48 6.03 -5.39
C GLN A 235 27.53 4.82 -4.45
N GLU A 236 27.39 5.03 -3.13
CA GLU A 236 27.44 3.94 -2.15
C GLU A 236 26.24 2.99 -2.32
N VAL A 237 25.02 3.53 -2.49
CA VAL A 237 23.82 2.72 -2.80
C VAL A 237 24.05 1.92 -4.08
N SER A 238 24.54 2.55 -5.16
CA SER A 238 24.82 1.86 -6.43
C SER A 238 25.82 0.72 -6.26
N ARG A 239 26.84 0.89 -5.42
CA ARG A 239 27.82 -0.15 -5.10
C ARG A 239 27.14 -1.37 -4.44
N ARG A 240 26.22 -1.12 -3.48
CA ARG A 240 25.48 -2.21 -2.80
C ARG A 240 24.53 -2.92 -3.73
N LEU A 241 23.85 -2.17 -4.63
CA LEU A 241 22.92 -2.74 -5.60
C LEU A 241 23.59 -3.73 -6.56
N LYS A 242 24.81 -3.44 -7.02
CA LYS A 242 25.57 -4.35 -7.88
C LYS A 242 25.87 -5.72 -7.21
N GLU A 243 25.97 -5.72 -5.89
CA GLU A 243 26.21 -6.95 -5.10
C GLU A 243 24.94 -7.60 -4.58
N ALA A 244 23.78 -6.96 -4.73
CA ALA A 244 22.50 -7.47 -4.26
C ALA A 244 22.03 -8.67 -5.10
N ASP A 245 21.34 -9.58 -4.45
CA ASP A 245 20.58 -10.65 -5.09
C ASP A 245 19.10 -10.23 -5.25
N VAL A 246 18.61 -9.43 -4.29
CA VAL A 246 17.25 -8.86 -4.32
C VAL A 246 17.31 -7.38 -3.97
N VAL A 247 16.56 -6.56 -4.69
CA VAL A 247 16.34 -5.15 -4.37
C VAL A 247 14.84 -4.91 -4.25
N ILE A 248 14.42 -4.23 -3.17
CA ILE A 248 13.04 -3.82 -2.97
C ILE A 248 13.01 -2.30 -2.87
N THR A 249 12.20 -1.64 -3.70
CA THR A 249 12.06 -0.19 -3.70
C THR A 249 10.67 0.21 -3.27
N THR A 250 10.59 1.21 -2.37
CA THR A 250 9.34 1.64 -1.72
C THR A 250 9.19 3.16 -1.68
N ALA A 251 10.05 3.92 -2.39
CA ALA A 251 10.05 5.38 -2.34
C ALA A 251 8.92 5.95 -3.21
N GLN A 252 7.75 6.09 -2.62
CA GLN A 252 6.57 6.68 -3.24
C GLN A 252 6.25 8.03 -2.61
N VAL A 253 5.96 9.03 -3.44
CA VAL A 253 5.52 10.36 -3.03
C VAL A 253 4.08 10.56 -3.48
N LEU A 254 3.17 10.78 -2.53
CA LEU A 254 1.76 10.98 -2.82
C LEU A 254 1.56 12.17 -3.78
N GLY A 255 0.78 11.95 -4.84
CA GLY A 255 0.45 12.99 -5.82
C GLY A 255 1.59 13.40 -6.75
N SER A 256 2.75 12.73 -6.69
CA SER A 256 3.92 13.04 -7.52
C SER A 256 4.50 11.80 -8.17
N LYS A 257 5.28 12.01 -9.23
CA LYS A 257 6.07 10.93 -9.83
C LYS A 257 7.13 10.44 -8.85
N SER A 258 7.28 9.13 -8.73
CA SER A 258 8.32 8.52 -7.89
C SER A 258 9.73 8.87 -8.37
N PRO A 259 10.69 9.06 -7.44
CA PRO A 259 12.08 9.33 -7.81
C PRO A 259 12.73 8.08 -8.41
N ILE A 260 13.56 8.26 -9.44
CA ILE A 260 14.39 7.18 -9.98
C ILE A 260 15.60 6.99 -9.06
N LEU A 261 15.64 5.85 -8.37
CA LEU A 261 16.73 5.45 -7.47
C LEU A 261 17.71 4.48 -8.15
N ILE A 262 17.22 3.71 -9.12
CA ILE A 262 17.99 2.70 -9.85
C ILE A 262 17.99 3.05 -11.34
N SER A 263 19.10 3.54 -11.85
CA SER A 263 19.24 3.80 -13.27
C SER A 263 19.48 2.51 -14.07
N LYS A 264 19.18 2.54 -15.37
CA LYS A 264 19.50 1.45 -16.30
C LYS A 264 20.97 1.01 -16.18
N GLY A 265 21.91 1.98 -16.09
CA GLY A 265 23.34 1.69 -15.96
C GLY A 265 23.71 0.95 -14.67
N VAL A 266 22.93 1.07 -13.59
CA VAL A 266 23.11 0.26 -12.37
C VAL A 266 22.58 -1.16 -12.60
N VAL A 267 21.41 -1.30 -13.24
CA VAL A 267 20.84 -2.62 -13.57
C VAL A 267 21.77 -3.41 -14.51
N ASP A 268 22.41 -2.75 -15.46
CA ASP A 268 23.39 -3.36 -16.38
C ASP A 268 24.59 -4.02 -15.63
N GLN A 269 24.87 -3.58 -14.40
CA GLN A 269 25.98 -4.05 -13.58
C GLN A 269 25.54 -4.97 -12.42
N MET A 270 24.23 -5.25 -12.29
CA MET A 270 23.73 -6.20 -11.30
C MET A 270 24.01 -7.64 -11.73
N LYS A 271 23.96 -8.54 -10.74
CA LYS A 271 24.16 -9.98 -11.01
C LYS A 271 23.02 -10.53 -11.87
N SER A 272 23.35 -11.32 -12.87
CA SER A 272 22.36 -12.12 -13.59
C SER A 272 21.64 -13.06 -12.61
N GLY A 273 20.31 -13.18 -12.74
CA GLY A 273 19.43 -13.91 -11.84
C GLY A 273 18.96 -13.11 -10.63
N SER A 274 19.41 -11.85 -10.43
CA SER A 274 18.89 -10.98 -9.38
C SER A 274 17.47 -10.48 -9.69
N VAL A 275 16.79 -9.99 -8.64
CA VAL A 275 15.39 -9.56 -8.71
C VAL A 275 15.24 -8.16 -8.12
N ILE A 276 14.53 -7.29 -8.83
CA ILE A 276 14.06 -5.99 -8.34
C ILE A 276 12.55 -6.06 -8.17
N ILE A 277 12.04 -5.72 -6.99
CA ILE A 277 10.60 -5.52 -6.74
C ILE A 277 10.36 -4.03 -6.52
N ASP A 278 9.64 -3.40 -7.43
CA ASP A 278 9.37 -1.97 -7.41
C ASP A 278 7.91 -1.71 -7.01
N LEU A 279 7.71 -1.32 -5.73
CA LEU A 279 6.38 -1.03 -5.18
C LEU A 279 5.86 0.36 -5.58
N ALA A 280 6.69 1.17 -6.23
CA ALA A 280 6.30 2.51 -6.68
C ALA A 280 5.90 2.56 -8.17
N SER A 281 5.68 1.41 -8.81
CA SER A 281 5.48 1.27 -10.26
C SER A 281 4.33 2.10 -10.82
N SER A 282 3.20 2.19 -10.11
CA SER A 282 2.00 2.96 -10.52
C SER A 282 2.25 4.47 -10.62
N THR A 283 3.30 4.99 -9.96
CA THR A 283 3.72 6.40 -9.99
C THR A 283 5.01 6.63 -10.78
N GLY A 284 5.34 5.70 -11.67
CA GLY A 284 6.49 5.77 -12.58
C GLY A 284 7.68 4.93 -12.18
N GLY A 285 7.66 4.31 -10.99
CA GLY A 285 8.70 3.40 -10.49
C GLY A 285 9.95 4.09 -9.96
N ASN A 286 10.68 3.37 -9.10
CA ASN A 286 11.99 3.77 -8.60
C ASN A 286 13.15 3.20 -9.45
N CYS A 287 12.88 2.21 -10.30
CA CYS A 287 13.82 1.71 -11.28
C CYS A 287 13.45 2.22 -12.68
N GLU A 288 14.42 2.74 -13.40
CA GLU A 288 14.24 3.31 -14.74
C GLU A 288 13.60 2.33 -15.74
N LEU A 289 13.81 1.02 -15.54
CA LEU A 289 13.31 -0.04 -16.40
C LEU A 289 11.99 -0.64 -15.93
N THR A 290 11.41 -0.12 -14.84
CA THR A 290 10.13 -0.60 -14.31
C THR A 290 8.99 -0.27 -15.29
N LYS A 291 8.11 -1.26 -15.48
CA LYS A 291 6.81 -1.08 -16.12
C LYS A 291 5.72 -1.50 -15.15
N ASP A 292 4.69 -0.68 -15.05
CA ASP A 292 3.61 -0.93 -14.10
C ASP A 292 2.82 -2.20 -14.45
N ASN A 293 2.56 -3.02 -13.44
CA ASN A 293 1.89 -4.32 -13.54
C ASN A 293 2.55 -5.34 -14.49
N GLU A 294 3.85 -5.19 -14.75
CA GLU A 294 4.60 -6.12 -15.60
C GLU A 294 5.84 -6.70 -14.88
N ILE A 295 6.22 -7.90 -15.30
CA ILE A 295 7.54 -8.48 -15.00
C ILE A 295 8.39 -8.35 -16.26
N THR A 296 9.42 -7.53 -16.21
CA THR A 296 10.37 -7.35 -17.30
C THR A 296 11.71 -8.00 -16.98
N LYS A 297 12.50 -8.33 -18.01
CA LYS A 297 13.85 -8.88 -17.84
C LYS A 297 14.86 -8.01 -18.59
N HIS A 298 15.98 -7.71 -17.92
CA HIS A 298 17.08 -6.96 -18.51
C HIS A 298 18.42 -7.54 -18.04
N ASN A 299 19.27 -8.00 -18.97
CA ASN A 299 20.56 -8.63 -18.70
C ASN A 299 20.51 -9.75 -17.62
N GLY A 300 19.42 -10.54 -17.62
CA GLY A 300 19.20 -11.61 -16.63
C GLY A 300 18.64 -11.11 -15.29
N VAL A 301 18.44 -9.81 -15.08
CA VAL A 301 17.76 -9.24 -13.91
C VAL A 301 16.25 -9.23 -14.17
N SER A 302 15.47 -9.77 -13.23
CA SER A 302 14.00 -9.71 -13.27
C SER A 302 13.53 -8.46 -12.54
N ILE A 303 12.70 -7.63 -13.18
CA ILE A 303 12.16 -6.39 -12.63
C ILE A 303 10.64 -6.52 -12.56
N VAL A 304 10.11 -6.53 -11.35
CA VAL A 304 8.68 -6.67 -11.06
C VAL A 304 8.14 -5.31 -10.67
N GLY A 305 7.35 -4.70 -11.54
CA GLY A 305 6.61 -3.48 -11.25
C GLY A 305 5.20 -3.84 -10.80
N ASN A 306 4.94 -3.81 -9.48
CA ASN A 306 3.61 -4.06 -8.95
C ASN A 306 3.38 -3.29 -7.64
N SER A 307 2.57 -2.23 -7.70
CA SER A 307 2.16 -1.44 -6.54
C SER A 307 0.98 -2.07 -5.77
N PHE A 308 0.35 -3.11 -6.32
CA PHE A 308 -0.88 -3.73 -5.76
C PHE A 308 -0.63 -5.08 -5.10
N LEU A 309 0.60 -5.36 -4.66
CA LEU A 309 0.95 -6.65 -4.03
C LEU A 309 0.10 -7.00 -2.80
N ALA A 310 -0.44 -5.99 -2.09
CA ALA A 310 -1.37 -6.23 -0.99
C ALA A 310 -2.63 -6.99 -1.44
N SER A 311 -3.12 -6.76 -2.66
CA SER A 311 -4.31 -7.44 -3.20
C SER A 311 -4.09 -8.93 -3.44
N GLU A 312 -2.83 -9.38 -3.60
CA GLU A 312 -2.49 -10.81 -3.66
C GLU A 312 -2.64 -11.52 -2.30
N LEU A 313 -2.83 -10.76 -1.20
CA LEU A 313 -3.15 -11.23 0.14
C LEU A 313 -4.60 -10.86 0.47
N ALA A 314 -5.52 -11.12 -0.44
CA ALA A 314 -6.89 -10.61 -0.44
C ALA A 314 -7.62 -10.81 0.90
N HIS A 315 -7.43 -11.95 1.58
CA HIS A 315 -8.05 -12.24 2.87
C HIS A 315 -7.61 -11.25 3.97
N ASP A 316 -6.30 -11.14 4.19
CA ASP A 316 -5.75 -10.26 5.24
C ASP A 316 -5.91 -8.78 4.88
N ALA A 317 -5.73 -8.45 3.59
CA ALA A 317 -5.94 -7.10 3.07
C ALA A 317 -7.39 -6.64 3.26
N SER A 318 -8.37 -7.51 3.01
CA SER A 318 -9.77 -7.23 3.27
C SER A 318 -10.06 -7.03 4.76
N ASN A 319 -9.45 -7.84 5.62
CA ASN A 319 -9.59 -7.71 7.07
C ASN A 319 -9.11 -6.34 7.57
N LEU A 320 -7.90 -5.94 7.18
CA LEU A 320 -7.34 -4.65 7.57
C LEU A 320 -8.16 -3.49 6.98
N PHE A 321 -8.45 -3.56 5.69
CA PHE A 321 -9.21 -2.53 4.98
C PHE A 321 -10.62 -2.36 5.58
N SER A 322 -11.33 -3.44 5.82
CA SER A 322 -12.67 -3.43 6.44
C SER A 322 -12.65 -2.84 7.85
N ASN A 323 -11.60 -3.10 8.65
CA ASN A 323 -11.42 -2.47 9.95
C ASN A 323 -11.09 -0.97 9.83
N ASN A 324 -10.26 -0.57 8.87
CA ASN A 324 -9.98 0.86 8.63
C ASN A 324 -11.28 1.61 8.30
N ILE A 325 -12.12 1.07 7.41
CA ILE A 325 -13.41 1.68 7.05
C ILE A 325 -14.35 1.72 8.26
N PHE A 326 -14.43 0.63 9.02
CA PHE A 326 -15.26 0.61 10.21
C PHE A 326 -14.86 1.73 11.18
N ASN A 327 -13.57 1.88 11.46
CA ASN A 327 -13.06 2.93 12.34
C ASN A 327 -13.35 4.33 11.79
N PHE A 328 -13.24 4.52 10.46
CA PHE A 328 -13.60 5.77 9.80
C PHE A 328 -15.09 6.10 9.99
N ILE A 329 -15.98 5.14 9.77
CA ILE A 329 -17.43 5.35 9.93
C ILE A 329 -17.79 5.57 11.41
N ASP A 330 -17.23 4.78 12.33
CA ASP A 330 -17.46 4.94 13.76
C ASP A 330 -17.02 6.32 14.28
N TYR A 331 -15.94 6.87 13.71
CA TYR A 331 -15.49 8.23 13.98
C TYR A 331 -16.40 9.28 13.34
N MET A 332 -16.71 9.12 12.05
CA MET A 332 -17.39 10.12 11.22
C MET A 332 -18.89 10.21 11.44
N VAL A 333 -19.53 9.20 12.04
CA VAL A 333 -20.98 9.16 12.24
C VAL A 333 -21.29 9.12 13.74
N LYS A 334 -21.97 10.14 14.23
CA LYS A 334 -22.47 10.24 15.61
C LYS A 334 -23.98 10.45 15.59
N ASP A 335 -24.70 9.67 16.38
CA ASP A 335 -26.18 9.72 16.46
C ASP A 335 -26.89 9.66 15.09
N GLY A 336 -26.34 8.83 14.18
CA GLY A 336 -26.88 8.65 12.83
C GLY A 336 -26.65 9.81 11.86
N LYS A 337 -25.73 10.75 12.18
CA LYS A 337 -25.34 11.89 11.33
C LYS A 337 -23.82 11.93 11.19
N PHE A 338 -23.37 12.39 10.02
CA PHE A 338 -21.95 12.72 9.86
C PHE A 338 -21.56 13.89 10.74
N ILE A 339 -20.35 13.83 11.34
CA ILE A 339 -19.77 14.95 12.11
C ILE A 339 -19.65 16.21 11.27
N ASP A 340 -19.48 17.34 11.95
CA ASP A 340 -19.43 18.66 11.32
C ASP A 340 -18.16 18.87 10.47
N GLN A 341 -18.25 19.86 9.57
CA GLN A 341 -17.20 20.28 8.65
C GLN A 341 -15.99 20.96 9.32
N GLU A 342 -16.03 21.21 10.63
CA GLU A 342 -14.89 21.74 11.40
C GLU A 342 -13.83 20.66 11.73
N ASP A 343 -14.11 19.37 11.47
CA ASP A 343 -13.21 18.26 11.75
C ASP A 343 -12.14 18.09 10.65
N ASP A 344 -10.87 17.96 11.04
CA ASP A 344 -9.74 17.84 10.14
C ASP A 344 -9.79 16.57 9.27
N ILE A 345 -10.27 15.44 9.81
CA ILE A 345 -10.39 14.18 9.07
C ILE A 345 -11.50 14.32 8.03
N TYR A 346 -12.63 14.93 8.42
CA TYR A 346 -13.73 15.21 7.50
C TYR A 346 -13.24 16.05 6.31
N ASN A 347 -12.57 17.16 6.59
CA ASN A 347 -12.12 18.12 5.56
C ASN A 347 -11.03 17.53 4.66
N SER A 348 -10.11 16.74 5.22
CA SER A 348 -9.05 16.10 4.45
C SER A 348 -9.58 15.04 3.49
N CYS A 349 -10.58 14.26 3.90
CA CYS A 349 -11.11 13.15 3.13
C CYS A 349 -12.21 13.55 2.14
N LYS A 350 -12.92 14.66 2.36
CA LYS A 350 -13.99 15.11 1.48
C LYS A 350 -13.46 15.52 0.11
N ILE A 351 -14.11 15.04 -0.96
CA ILE A 351 -13.81 15.37 -2.35
C ILE A 351 -14.60 16.59 -2.80
#